data_206c4d5c2f679862bd4085a642a891c5
#
_entry.id   206c4d5c2f679862bd4085a642a891c5
#
_cell.length_a   1.000
_cell.length_b   1.000
_cell.length_c   1.000
_cell.angle_alpha   90.00
_cell.angle_beta   90.00
_cell.angle_gamma   90.00
#
_symmetry.space_group_name_H-M   'P 1'
#
loop_
_entity.id
_entity.type
_entity.pdbx_description
1 polymer ?
#
loop_
_entity_poly.entity_id
_entity_poly.type
_entity_poly.pdbx_seq_one_letter_code
_entity_poly.pdbx_strand_id
1 'polypeptide(L)'
;AGHQMQTSLFIKPLLKKYFPKWTKKDTIDLSLTILQNIESLHKSNVIIGDLNPFNIIIKSSKTVFFVDTDSFQIEHYPCPVGTVNFTPPEIQGKDYKSFLRTKKHEYYAVATLVFMILLPGKPPYSQQGGTNPAANIKKMDFSYPLGEKTNKKTPDGTWRFIWSHLPFYLKDKLYDVFKNNKRIEVSHWIDLLTRYKHDLSKGHLTNDLFPSDFK
;
A
#
# COMPACT_ATOMS: atom_id res chain seq x y z
N ALA A 1 -17.83 3.65 -16.06
CA ALA A 1 -18.00 3.73 -14.61
C ALA A 1 -16.68 3.45 -13.91
N GLY A 2 -16.46 4.01 -12.70
CA GLY A 2 -15.35 3.66 -11.82
C GLY A 2 -15.77 2.61 -10.81
N HIS A 3 -14.81 1.87 -10.26
CA HIS A 3 -15.03 0.81 -9.27
C HIS A 3 -14.18 1.06 -8.03
N GLN A 4 -14.74 0.82 -6.84
CA GLN A 4 -14.00 0.93 -5.57
C GLN A 4 -12.80 -0.02 -5.58
N MET A 5 -11.63 0.50 -5.22
CA MET A 5 -10.36 -0.22 -5.28
C MET A 5 -10.36 -1.49 -4.42
N GLN A 6 -10.86 -1.41 -3.18
CA GLN A 6 -10.90 -2.53 -2.23
C GLN A 6 -11.56 -3.78 -2.83
N THR A 7 -12.69 -3.59 -3.51
CA THR A 7 -13.45 -4.69 -4.10
C THR A 7 -12.95 -5.07 -5.48
N SER A 8 -12.73 -4.10 -6.35
CA SER A 8 -12.44 -4.35 -7.76
C SER A 8 -11.01 -4.83 -8.04
N LEU A 9 -10.03 -4.44 -7.22
CA LEU A 9 -8.62 -4.80 -7.42
C LEU A 9 -8.17 -5.99 -6.57
N PHE A 10 -8.66 -6.07 -5.33
CA PHE A 10 -8.13 -7.01 -4.34
C PHE A 10 -8.89 -8.34 -4.29
N ILE A 11 -10.03 -8.43 -4.95
CA ILE A 11 -10.83 -9.65 -5.06
C ILE A 11 -10.64 -10.22 -6.46
N LYS A 12 -9.84 -11.29 -6.59
CA LYS A 12 -9.43 -11.87 -7.89
C LYS A 12 -10.57 -12.10 -8.90
N PRO A 13 -11.76 -12.65 -8.53
CA PRO A 13 -12.88 -12.74 -9.45
C PRO A 13 -13.41 -11.40 -9.93
N LEU A 14 -13.45 -10.39 -9.05
CA LEU A 14 -13.92 -9.04 -9.40
C LEU A 14 -12.89 -8.27 -10.23
N LEU A 15 -11.59 -8.47 -9.97
CA LEU A 15 -10.54 -7.96 -10.84
C LEU A 15 -10.71 -8.47 -12.27
N LYS A 16 -10.90 -9.77 -12.44
CA LYS A 16 -11.15 -10.38 -13.77
C LYS A 16 -12.43 -9.87 -14.43
N LYS A 17 -13.49 -9.62 -13.64
CA LYS A 17 -14.77 -9.11 -14.13
C LYS A 17 -14.67 -7.67 -14.62
N TYR A 18 -14.07 -6.79 -13.82
CA TYR A 18 -14.04 -5.34 -14.11
C TYR A 18 -12.86 -4.91 -14.97
N PHE A 19 -11.73 -5.64 -14.86
CA PHE A 19 -10.48 -5.35 -15.56
C PHE A 19 -9.89 -6.63 -16.18
N PRO A 20 -10.57 -7.26 -17.18
CA PRO A 20 -10.21 -8.59 -17.69
C PRO A 20 -8.81 -8.68 -18.31
N LYS A 21 -8.25 -7.55 -18.73
CA LYS A 21 -6.89 -7.44 -19.33
C LYS A 21 -5.85 -6.86 -18.36
N TRP A 22 -6.14 -6.84 -17.05
CA TRP A 22 -5.24 -6.26 -16.05
C TRP A 22 -3.94 -7.04 -15.94
N THR A 23 -2.83 -6.34 -16.03
CA THR A 23 -1.47 -6.88 -15.98
C THR A 23 -0.72 -6.36 -14.76
N LYS A 24 0.45 -6.94 -14.47
CA LYS A 24 1.35 -6.40 -13.45
C LYS A 24 1.80 -4.97 -13.76
N LYS A 25 1.98 -4.64 -15.04
CA LYS A 25 2.27 -3.28 -15.48
C LYS A 25 1.15 -2.32 -15.10
N ASP A 26 -0.12 -2.71 -15.27
CA ASP A 26 -1.26 -1.90 -14.85
C ASP A 26 -1.28 -1.67 -13.33
N THR A 27 -0.90 -2.68 -12.56
CA THR A 27 -0.75 -2.56 -11.10
C THR A 27 0.28 -1.49 -10.72
N ILE A 28 1.42 -1.45 -11.41
CA ILE A 28 2.46 -0.44 -11.17
C ILE A 28 2.02 0.93 -11.68
N ASP A 29 1.43 1.00 -12.86
CA ASP A 29 0.90 2.26 -13.41
C ASP A 29 -0.17 2.86 -12.50
N LEU A 30 -1.05 2.04 -11.93
CA LEU A 30 -2.01 2.47 -10.92
C LEU A 30 -1.33 3.05 -9.68
N SER A 31 -0.34 2.34 -9.15
CA SER A 31 0.42 2.81 -7.99
C SER A 31 1.08 4.17 -8.26
N LEU A 32 1.72 4.32 -9.43
CA LEU A 32 2.32 5.59 -9.84
C LEU A 32 1.28 6.71 -9.96
N THR A 33 0.12 6.44 -10.57
CA THR A 33 -0.97 7.42 -10.69
C THR A 33 -1.46 7.89 -9.32
N ILE A 34 -1.68 6.96 -8.39
CA ILE A 34 -2.11 7.30 -7.02
C ILE A 34 -1.05 8.13 -6.32
N LEU A 35 0.22 7.72 -6.38
CA LEU A 35 1.32 8.43 -5.72
C LEU A 35 1.53 9.85 -6.26
N GLN A 36 1.43 10.05 -7.58
CA GLN A 36 1.51 11.37 -8.19
C GLN A 36 0.38 12.29 -7.72
N ASN A 37 -0.84 11.77 -7.57
CA ASN A 37 -1.96 12.53 -7.03
C ASN A 37 -1.72 12.90 -5.56
N ILE A 38 -1.24 11.96 -4.74
CA ILE A 38 -0.91 12.22 -3.32
C ILE A 38 0.22 13.26 -3.22
N GLU A 39 1.26 13.15 -4.05
CA GLU A 39 2.35 14.12 -4.07
C GLU A 39 1.85 15.54 -4.41
N SER A 40 0.90 15.65 -5.34
CA SER A 40 0.27 16.93 -5.69
C SER A 40 -0.53 17.52 -4.53
N LEU A 41 -1.29 16.69 -3.79
CA LEU A 41 -1.99 17.11 -2.58
C LEU A 41 -1.01 17.57 -1.49
N HIS A 42 0.08 16.83 -1.28
CA HIS A 42 1.13 17.21 -0.32
C HIS A 42 1.83 18.53 -0.67
N LYS A 43 2.03 18.82 -1.98
CA LYS A 43 2.56 20.12 -2.44
C LYS A 43 1.61 21.26 -2.11
N SER A 44 0.32 21.00 -2.06
CA SER A 44 -0.73 21.96 -1.65
C SER A 44 -1.01 21.95 -0.14
N ASN A 45 -0.15 21.30 0.68
CA ASN A 45 -0.32 21.13 2.12
C ASN A 45 -1.63 20.44 2.55
N VAL A 46 -2.20 19.61 1.68
CA VAL A 46 -3.35 18.75 1.98
C VAL A 46 -2.87 17.38 2.40
N ILE A 47 -3.41 16.85 3.49
CA ILE A 47 -3.18 15.48 3.99
C ILE A 47 -4.51 14.73 3.89
N ILE A 48 -4.51 13.57 3.23
CA ILE A 48 -5.74 12.76 3.08
C ILE A 48 -6.21 12.24 4.43
N GLY A 49 -5.25 11.83 5.28
CA GLY A 49 -5.49 11.41 6.66
C GLY A 49 -6.11 10.02 6.78
N ASP A 50 -7.20 9.71 6.11
CA ASP A 50 -7.79 8.36 6.02
C ASP A 50 -7.57 7.75 4.64
N LEU A 51 -6.31 7.77 4.19
CA LEU A 51 -5.91 7.11 2.95
C LEU A 51 -6.08 5.59 3.08
N ASN A 52 -7.07 5.05 2.38
CA ASN A 52 -7.34 3.61 2.35
C ASN A 52 -8.04 3.21 1.03
N PRO A 53 -8.04 1.92 0.64
CA PRO A 53 -8.57 1.49 -0.65
C PRO A 53 -10.10 1.56 -0.79
N PHE A 54 -10.87 1.79 0.29
CA PHE A 54 -12.30 2.07 0.21
C PHE A 54 -12.57 3.47 -0.32
N ASN A 55 -11.64 4.41 -0.08
CA ASN A 55 -11.74 5.82 -0.47
C ASN A 55 -11.09 6.10 -1.82
N ILE A 56 -10.80 5.07 -2.62
CA ILE A 56 -10.22 5.19 -3.97
C ILE A 56 -11.12 4.50 -4.99
N ILE A 57 -11.55 5.24 -5.99
CA ILE A 57 -12.29 4.73 -7.15
C ILE A 57 -11.34 4.61 -8.34
N ILE A 58 -11.29 3.44 -8.95
CA ILE A 58 -10.46 3.14 -10.11
C ILE A 58 -11.33 3.09 -11.37
N LYS A 59 -10.97 3.87 -12.38
CA LYS A 59 -11.52 3.76 -13.73
C LYS A 59 -10.57 3.01 -14.66
N SER A 60 -9.28 3.21 -14.49
CA SER A 60 -8.19 2.50 -15.19
C SER A 60 -6.91 2.63 -14.37
N SER A 61 -5.82 1.98 -14.78
CA SER A 61 -4.50 2.15 -14.16
C SER A 61 -3.94 3.59 -14.21
N LYS A 62 -4.54 4.45 -15.04
CA LYS A 62 -4.14 5.86 -15.21
C LYS A 62 -5.19 6.88 -14.75
N THR A 63 -6.32 6.42 -14.22
CA THR A 63 -7.41 7.30 -13.80
C THR A 63 -8.02 6.81 -12.52
N VAL A 64 -7.81 7.58 -11.46
CA VAL A 64 -8.33 7.33 -10.11
C VAL A 64 -9.00 8.58 -9.56
N PHE A 65 -9.90 8.38 -8.61
CA PHE A 65 -10.54 9.44 -7.86
C PHE A 65 -10.47 9.11 -6.38
N PHE A 66 -10.08 10.09 -5.57
CA PHE A 66 -10.28 10.01 -4.12
C PHE A 66 -11.71 10.46 -3.81
N VAL A 67 -12.35 9.72 -2.92
CA VAL A 67 -13.68 10.03 -2.38
C VAL A 67 -13.58 10.24 -0.88
N ASP A 68 -14.66 10.70 -0.25
CA ASP A 68 -14.68 11.06 1.19
C ASP A 68 -13.70 12.20 1.52
N THR A 69 -13.62 13.16 0.61
CA THR A 69 -12.63 14.26 0.66
C THR A 69 -12.95 15.33 1.69
N ASP A 70 -14.13 15.32 2.27
CA ASP A 70 -14.56 16.17 3.39
C ASP A 70 -13.83 15.83 4.70
N SER A 71 -13.23 14.65 4.78
CA SER A 71 -12.37 14.24 5.90
C SER A 71 -10.91 14.67 5.77
N PHE A 72 -10.48 15.26 4.64
CA PHE A 72 -9.09 15.67 4.44
C PHE A 72 -8.66 16.74 5.44
N GLN A 73 -7.41 16.63 5.90
CA GLN A 73 -6.80 17.66 6.72
C GLN A 73 -6.30 18.80 5.84
N ILE A 74 -6.81 20.00 6.08
CA ILE A 74 -6.45 21.23 5.38
C ILE A 74 -6.14 22.30 6.44
N GLU A 75 -4.98 22.94 6.35
CA GLU A 75 -4.55 23.99 7.30
C GLU A 75 -4.61 23.50 8.76
N HIS A 76 -5.46 24.09 9.58
CA HIS A 76 -5.66 23.78 11.01
C HIS A 76 -6.86 22.86 11.29
N TYR A 77 -7.55 22.38 10.25
CA TYR A 77 -8.67 21.42 10.38
C TYR A 77 -8.14 20.00 10.33
N PRO A 78 -8.14 19.24 11.46
CA PRO A 78 -7.63 17.89 11.48
C PRO A 78 -8.53 16.90 10.74
N CYS A 79 -7.96 15.85 10.16
CA CYS A 79 -8.73 14.70 9.70
C CYS A 79 -9.25 13.91 10.92
N PRO A 80 -10.59 13.82 11.11
CA PRO A 80 -11.16 13.26 12.35
C PRO A 80 -11.22 11.73 12.39
N VAL A 81 -10.90 11.05 11.30
CA VAL A 81 -11.07 9.62 11.10
C VAL A 81 -9.77 8.94 10.73
N GLY A 82 -9.73 7.60 10.79
CA GLY A 82 -8.57 6.82 10.38
C GLY A 82 -8.81 5.32 10.45
N THR A 83 -8.27 4.61 9.48
CA THR A 83 -8.37 3.16 9.36
C THR A 83 -7.16 2.48 10.00
N VAL A 84 -7.37 1.51 10.90
CA VAL A 84 -6.35 0.86 11.73
C VAL A 84 -5.11 0.45 10.95
N ASN A 85 -5.27 -0.28 9.84
CA ASN A 85 -4.14 -0.76 9.04
C ASN A 85 -3.31 0.35 8.40
N PHE A 86 -3.88 1.53 8.21
CA PHE A 86 -3.29 2.71 7.58
C PHE A 86 -2.80 3.75 8.58
N THR A 87 -2.99 3.48 9.86
CA THR A 87 -2.58 4.37 10.96
C THR A 87 -1.24 3.92 11.52
N PRO A 88 -0.20 4.79 11.57
CA PRO A 88 1.11 4.42 12.08
C PRO A 88 1.11 4.17 13.60
N PRO A 89 2.11 3.41 14.11
CA PRO A 89 2.16 2.98 15.51
C PRO A 89 2.00 4.11 16.52
N GLU A 90 2.62 5.26 16.25
CA GLU A 90 2.69 6.41 17.15
C GLU A 90 1.37 7.15 17.39
N ILE A 91 0.39 6.95 16.50
CA ILE A 91 -0.94 7.57 16.65
C ILE A 91 -2.08 6.54 16.73
N GLN A 92 -1.77 5.23 16.85
CA GLN A 92 -2.78 4.19 17.04
C GLN A 92 -3.60 4.42 18.31
N GLY A 93 -4.93 4.50 18.15
CA GLY A 93 -5.88 4.65 19.26
C GLY A 93 -5.94 6.06 19.86
N LYS A 94 -5.34 7.07 19.21
CA LYS A 94 -5.50 8.47 19.61
C LYS A 94 -6.81 9.05 19.09
N ASP A 95 -7.30 10.11 19.73
CA ASP A 95 -8.39 10.92 19.20
C ASP A 95 -7.86 11.82 18.06
N TYR A 96 -8.20 11.46 16.83
CA TYR A 96 -7.69 12.13 15.62
C TYR A 96 -8.20 13.57 15.47
N LYS A 97 -9.27 13.98 16.17
CA LYS A 97 -9.76 15.35 16.18
C LYS A 97 -8.88 16.29 17.01
N SER A 98 -8.06 15.75 17.89
CA SER A 98 -7.31 16.52 18.89
C SER A 98 -5.93 16.99 18.41
N PHE A 99 -5.47 16.60 17.20
CA PHE A 99 -4.16 16.99 16.68
C PHE A 99 -4.10 17.00 15.16
N LEU A 100 -3.15 17.74 14.62
CA LEU A 100 -2.85 17.72 13.20
C LEU A 100 -1.87 16.58 12.86
N ARG A 101 -2.20 15.80 11.84
CA ARG A 101 -1.27 14.82 11.27
C ARG A 101 -0.15 15.52 10.53
N THR A 102 0.98 14.88 10.46
CA THR A 102 2.11 15.30 9.61
C THR A 102 2.17 14.46 8.35
N LYS A 103 2.87 14.92 7.32
CA LYS A 103 3.17 14.12 6.12
C LYS A 103 3.83 12.78 6.49
N LYS A 104 4.64 12.74 7.57
CA LYS A 104 5.26 11.50 8.05
C LYS A 104 4.24 10.45 8.51
N HIS A 105 3.12 10.86 9.12
CA HIS A 105 2.03 9.93 9.45
C HIS A 105 1.40 9.36 8.17
N GLU A 106 1.18 10.20 7.15
CA GLU A 106 0.62 9.75 5.88
C GLU A 106 1.60 8.89 5.05
N TYR A 107 2.91 9.10 5.16
CA TYR A 107 3.90 8.24 4.50
C TYR A 107 3.79 6.77 4.91
N TYR A 108 3.36 6.49 6.15
CA TYR A 108 3.05 5.13 6.57
C TYR A 108 1.81 4.58 5.84
N ALA A 109 0.74 5.37 5.74
CA ALA A 109 -0.46 4.98 5.00
C ALA A 109 -0.17 4.75 3.51
N VAL A 110 0.66 5.61 2.91
CA VAL A 110 1.14 5.47 1.52
C VAL A 110 1.88 4.15 1.34
N ALA A 111 2.83 3.83 2.23
CA ALA A 111 3.57 2.57 2.17
C ALA A 111 2.65 1.35 2.33
N THR A 112 1.65 1.45 3.23
CA THR A 112 0.63 0.40 3.41
C THR A 112 -0.18 0.20 2.14
N LEU A 113 -0.59 1.28 1.48
CA LEU A 113 -1.33 1.21 0.22
C LEU A 113 -0.48 0.59 -0.89
N VAL A 114 0.77 1.02 -1.05
CA VAL A 114 1.72 0.43 -2.01
C VAL A 114 1.90 -1.06 -1.75
N PHE A 115 2.09 -1.45 -0.49
CA PHE A 115 2.19 -2.86 -0.10
C PHE A 115 0.94 -3.64 -0.51
N MET A 116 -0.27 -3.13 -0.20
CA MET A 116 -1.54 -3.80 -0.49
C MET A 116 -1.86 -3.84 -2.00
N ILE A 117 -1.35 -2.92 -2.79
CA ILE A 117 -1.46 -2.98 -4.25
C ILE A 117 -0.52 -4.05 -4.82
N LEU A 118 0.71 -4.12 -4.34
CA LEU A 118 1.70 -5.11 -4.78
C LEU A 118 1.38 -6.52 -4.30
N LEU A 119 0.81 -6.66 -3.08
CA LEU A 119 0.33 -7.90 -2.48
C LEU A 119 -1.20 -7.83 -2.34
N PRO A 120 -1.97 -8.14 -3.39
CA PRO A 120 -3.37 -7.73 -3.54
C PRO A 120 -4.22 -7.89 -2.29
N GLY A 121 -4.59 -6.76 -1.68
CA GLY A 121 -5.49 -6.67 -0.54
C GLY A 121 -4.95 -7.17 0.80
N LYS A 122 -3.69 -7.61 0.88
CA LYS A 122 -3.13 -8.15 2.13
C LYS A 122 -2.48 -7.04 2.95
N PRO A 123 -2.99 -6.68 4.13
CA PRO A 123 -2.34 -5.71 5.00
C PRO A 123 -0.96 -6.19 5.47
N PRO A 124 0.03 -5.27 5.66
CA PRO A 124 1.42 -5.63 5.99
C PRO A 124 1.58 -6.49 7.24
N TYR A 125 0.76 -6.24 8.26
CA TYR A 125 0.85 -6.96 9.54
C TYR A 125 -0.11 -8.14 9.66
N SER A 126 -0.68 -8.61 8.55
CA SER A 126 -1.41 -9.87 8.52
C SER A 126 -0.46 -11.03 8.79
N GLN A 127 -0.90 -11.99 9.62
CA GLN A 127 -0.12 -13.17 9.98
C GLN A 127 -0.98 -14.44 9.92
N GLN A 128 -0.35 -15.61 9.83
CA GLN A 128 -1.02 -16.89 10.01
C GLN A 128 -1.56 -17.01 11.44
N GLY A 129 -2.65 -17.75 11.60
CA GLY A 129 -3.25 -18.04 12.90
C GLY A 129 -4.15 -16.94 13.46
N GLY A 130 -4.40 -15.89 12.70
CA GLY A 130 -5.22 -14.75 13.13
C GLY A 130 -4.50 -13.88 14.15
N THR A 131 -4.70 -12.58 14.08
CA THR A 131 -3.98 -11.64 14.95
C THR A 131 -4.76 -10.36 15.13
N ASN A 132 -4.42 -9.61 16.19
CA ASN A 132 -4.89 -8.25 16.36
C ASN A 132 -4.00 -7.29 15.54
N PRO A 133 -4.49 -6.73 14.42
CA PRO A 133 -3.68 -5.85 13.57
C PRO A 133 -3.09 -4.66 14.32
N ALA A 134 -3.86 -4.01 15.19
CA ALA A 134 -3.38 -2.85 15.97
C ALA A 134 -2.23 -3.24 16.91
N ALA A 135 -2.29 -4.41 17.54
CA ALA A 135 -1.22 -4.91 18.39
C ALA A 135 0.06 -5.22 17.60
N ASN A 136 -0.08 -5.82 16.40
CA ASN A 136 1.05 -6.11 15.53
C ASN A 136 1.71 -4.82 14.98
N ILE A 137 0.90 -3.83 14.62
CA ILE A 137 1.38 -2.51 14.19
C ILE A 137 2.19 -1.86 15.33
N LYS A 138 1.63 -1.81 16.55
CA LYS A 138 2.33 -1.22 17.71
C LYS A 138 3.65 -1.90 18.02
N LYS A 139 3.74 -3.22 17.81
CA LYS A 139 4.96 -4.02 18.04
C LYS A 139 5.90 -4.05 16.84
N MET A 140 5.51 -3.46 15.71
CA MET A 140 6.23 -3.60 14.43
C MET A 140 6.51 -5.09 14.08
N ASP A 141 5.53 -5.98 14.37
CA ASP A 141 5.66 -7.42 14.16
C ASP A 141 5.37 -7.79 12.71
N PHE A 142 6.22 -7.29 11.82
CA PHE A 142 6.16 -7.54 10.38
C PHE A 142 6.72 -8.94 10.07
N SER A 143 5.93 -9.76 9.40
CA SER A 143 6.20 -11.19 9.21
C SER A 143 6.88 -11.57 7.90
N TYR A 144 6.99 -10.66 6.95
CA TYR A 144 7.63 -10.96 5.66
C TYR A 144 9.15 -10.90 5.79
N PRO A 145 9.87 -11.94 5.36
CA PRO A 145 11.32 -12.02 5.55
C PRO A 145 12.08 -11.10 4.59
N LEU A 146 13.19 -10.54 5.08
CA LEU A 146 14.20 -9.91 4.24
C LEU A 146 15.51 -10.67 4.44
N GLY A 147 15.96 -11.43 3.41
CA GLY A 147 17.10 -12.31 3.49
C GLY A 147 16.76 -13.79 3.69
N GLU A 148 17.51 -14.52 4.48
CA GLU A 148 17.64 -15.97 4.42
C GLU A 148 16.53 -16.81 5.07
N LYS A 149 15.73 -16.26 5.98
CA LYS A 149 14.82 -17.07 6.78
C LYS A 149 13.36 -16.79 6.49
N THR A 150 12.62 -17.84 6.12
CA THR A 150 11.16 -17.79 6.10
C THR A 150 10.62 -17.69 7.52
N ASN A 151 9.63 -16.84 7.71
CA ASN A 151 8.92 -16.71 8.96
C ASN A 151 7.61 -17.52 8.90
N LYS A 152 7.38 -18.41 9.88
CA LYS A 152 6.14 -19.21 9.96
C LYS A 152 4.88 -18.36 10.13
N LYS A 153 5.03 -17.09 10.52
CA LYS A 153 3.91 -16.15 10.63
C LYS A 153 3.51 -15.52 9.29
N THR A 154 4.36 -15.60 8.25
CA THR A 154 4.04 -15.04 6.93
C THR A 154 2.74 -15.66 6.41
N PRO A 155 1.77 -14.85 5.93
CA PRO A 155 0.51 -15.37 5.42
C PRO A 155 0.70 -16.42 4.33
N ASP A 156 -0.07 -17.50 4.42
CA ASP A 156 -0.09 -18.55 3.40
C ASP A 156 -0.74 -18.07 2.10
N GLY A 157 -0.52 -18.84 1.04
CA GLY A 157 -1.06 -18.59 -0.28
C GLY A 157 -0.16 -17.71 -1.14
N THR A 158 -0.76 -17.07 -2.14
CA THR A 158 -0.04 -16.35 -3.19
C THR A 158 0.83 -15.19 -2.69
N TRP A 159 0.50 -14.59 -1.54
CA TRP A 159 1.22 -13.40 -1.04
C TRP A 159 2.70 -13.67 -0.72
N ARG A 160 3.04 -14.83 -0.15
CA ARG A 160 4.44 -15.23 0.09
C ARG A 160 5.22 -15.42 -1.21
N PHE A 161 4.56 -15.93 -2.25
CA PHE A 161 5.15 -16.08 -3.58
C PHE A 161 5.34 -14.71 -4.24
N ILE A 162 4.31 -13.84 -4.20
CA ILE A 162 4.45 -12.46 -4.69
C ILE A 162 5.61 -11.76 -4.00
N TRP A 163 5.71 -11.87 -2.65
CA TRP A 163 6.81 -11.28 -1.89
C TRP A 163 8.17 -11.79 -2.37
N SER A 164 8.32 -13.09 -2.63
CA SER A 164 9.59 -13.65 -3.12
C SER A 164 10.00 -13.07 -4.47
N HIS A 165 9.02 -12.78 -5.34
CA HIS A 165 9.25 -12.24 -6.68
C HIS A 165 9.44 -10.72 -6.73
N LEU A 166 9.16 -10.00 -5.64
CA LEU A 166 9.47 -8.57 -5.59
C LEU A 166 10.99 -8.36 -5.63
N PRO A 167 11.48 -7.33 -6.36
CA PRO A 167 12.89 -6.99 -6.36
C PRO A 167 13.36 -6.55 -4.97
N PHE A 168 14.63 -6.83 -4.66
CA PHE A 168 15.21 -6.56 -3.35
C PHE A 168 15.03 -5.10 -2.91
N TYR A 169 15.24 -4.14 -3.79
CA TYR A 169 15.11 -2.73 -3.47
C TYR A 169 13.71 -2.31 -3.01
N LEU A 170 12.64 -2.98 -3.49
CA LEU A 170 11.27 -2.76 -2.98
C LEU A 170 11.07 -3.45 -1.64
N LYS A 171 11.51 -4.72 -1.51
CA LYS A 171 11.43 -5.45 -0.23
C LYS A 171 12.16 -4.73 0.89
N ASP A 172 13.36 -4.23 0.61
CA ASP A 172 14.19 -3.47 1.55
C ASP A 172 13.45 -2.24 2.09
N LYS A 173 12.85 -1.44 1.22
CA LYS A 173 12.12 -0.24 1.64
C LYS A 173 10.80 -0.54 2.35
N LEU A 174 10.07 -1.56 1.93
CA LEU A 174 8.89 -2.05 2.66
C LEU A 174 9.26 -2.56 4.05
N TYR A 175 10.38 -3.29 4.15
CA TYR A 175 10.91 -3.75 5.42
C TYR A 175 11.35 -2.58 6.33
N ASP A 176 12.00 -1.58 5.77
CA ASP A 176 12.37 -0.35 6.47
C ASP A 176 11.15 0.34 7.09
N VAL A 177 10.03 0.42 6.37
CA VAL A 177 8.80 1.02 6.92
C VAL A 177 8.19 0.14 8.01
N PHE A 178 7.96 -1.14 7.72
CA PHE A 178 7.13 -1.99 8.58
C PHE A 178 7.89 -2.72 9.69
N LYS A 179 9.21 -2.85 9.58
CA LYS A 179 10.04 -3.46 10.63
C LYS A 179 10.86 -2.44 11.39
N ASN A 180 11.39 -1.43 10.69
CA ASN A 180 12.33 -0.45 11.24
C ASN A 180 11.68 0.91 11.53
N ASN A 181 10.36 1.04 11.36
CA ASN A 181 9.58 2.26 11.59
C ASN A 181 10.07 3.49 10.81
N LYS A 182 10.70 3.31 9.67
CA LYS A 182 11.14 4.42 8.82
C LYS A 182 9.96 5.02 8.06
N ARG A 183 10.11 6.28 7.66
CA ARG A 183 9.13 7.00 6.84
C ARG A 183 9.76 7.33 5.49
N ILE A 184 9.19 6.75 4.44
CA ILE A 184 9.65 6.91 3.05
C ILE A 184 8.73 7.91 2.36
N GLU A 185 9.32 8.93 1.77
CA GLU A 185 8.58 9.97 1.06
C GLU A 185 7.93 9.45 -0.21
N VAL A 186 6.86 10.12 -0.64
CA VAL A 186 6.08 9.71 -1.83
C VAL A 186 6.94 9.71 -3.09
N SER A 187 7.80 10.72 -3.27
CA SER A 187 8.73 10.81 -4.41
C SER A 187 9.65 9.59 -4.51
N HIS A 188 10.14 9.10 -3.37
CA HIS A 188 11.02 7.91 -3.35
C HIS A 188 10.26 6.63 -3.79
N TRP A 189 8.99 6.49 -3.39
CA TRP A 189 8.14 5.39 -3.91
C TRP A 189 7.91 5.49 -5.41
N ILE A 190 7.73 6.71 -5.94
CA ILE A 190 7.60 6.96 -7.39
C ILE A 190 8.86 6.49 -8.11
N ASP A 191 10.05 6.82 -7.62
CA ASP A 191 11.33 6.40 -8.21
C ASP A 191 11.47 4.87 -8.21
N LEU A 192 11.20 4.23 -7.06
CA LEU A 192 11.28 2.76 -6.92
C LEU A 192 10.32 2.03 -7.86
N LEU A 193 9.07 2.51 -7.97
CA LEU A 193 8.08 1.88 -8.85
C LEU A 193 8.36 2.18 -10.33
N THR A 194 8.93 3.33 -10.66
CA THR A 194 9.39 3.65 -12.01
C THR A 194 10.52 2.70 -12.42
N ARG A 195 11.48 2.46 -11.52
CA ARG A 195 12.52 1.44 -11.72
C ARG A 195 11.91 0.05 -11.90
N TYR A 196 10.95 -0.33 -11.06
CA TYR A 196 10.28 -1.63 -11.16
C TYR A 196 9.56 -1.81 -12.51
N LYS A 197 8.88 -0.77 -12.99
CA LYS A 197 8.26 -0.76 -14.32
C LYS A 197 9.29 -0.96 -15.43
N HIS A 198 10.45 -0.30 -15.32
CA HIS A 198 11.54 -0.46 -16.28
C HIS A 198 12.08 -1.89 -16.27
N ASP A 199 12.39 -2.45 -15.09
CA ASP A 199 12.92 -3.82 -14.95
C ASP A 199 11.95 -4.87 -15.51
N LEU A 200 10.63 -4.69 -15.30
CA LEU A 200 9.60 -5.52 -15.94
C LEU A 200 9.61 -5.40 -17.47
N SER A 201 9.75 -4.18 -17.99
CA SER A 201 9.77 -3.95 -19.45
C SER A 201 10.99 -4.58 -20.15
N LYS A 202 12.08 -4.78 -19.41
CA LYS A 202 13.30 -5.46 -19.88
C LYS A 202 13.27 -6.97 -19.71
N GLY A 203 12.21 -7.53 -19.14
CA GLY A 203 12.09 -8.97 -18.88
C GLY A 203 12.96 -9.48 -17.72
N HIS A 204 13.52 -8.58 -16.89
CA HIS A 204 14.33 -8.96 -15.73
C HIS A 204 13.50 -9.56 -14.59
N LEU A 205 12.19 -9.35 -14.60
CA LEU A 205 11.25 -9.77 -13.56
C LEU A 205 10.03 -10.43 -14.20
N THR A 206 9.37 -11.31 -13.42
CA THR A 206 8.17 -11.98 -13.88
C THR A 206 6.99 -11.01 -14.04
N ASN A 207 6.25 -11.17 -15.14
CA ASN A 207 4.98 -10.47 -15.37
C ASN A 207 3.78 -11.17 -14.72
N ASP A 208 4.00 -12.31 -14.06
CA ASP A 208 2.91 -13.01 -13.38
C ASP A 208 2.39 -12.17 -12.20
N LEU A 209 1.08 -11.93 -12.23
CA LEU A 209 0.39 -11.17 -11.19
C LEU A 209 0.19 -12.00 -9.91
N PHE A 210 0.04 -13.31 -10.06
CA PHE A 210 -0.23 -14.26 -8.99
C PHE A 210 0.65 -15.51 -9.10
N PRO A 211 1.97 -15.39 -8.88
CA PRO A 211 2.86 -16.55 -8.94
C PRO A 211 2.42 -17.63 -7.95
N SER A 212 2.67 -18.88 -8.31
CA SER A 212 2.29 -20.08 -7.55
C SER A 212 3.46 -20.73 -6.82
N ASP A 213 4.68 -20.23 -7.04
CA ASP A 213 5.93 -20.77 -6.50
C ASP A 213 6.86 -19.65 -5.99
N PHE A 214 7.92 -20.03 -5.30
CA PHE A 214 8.99 -19.12 -4.88
C PHE A 214 9.94 -18.83 -6.05
N LYS A 215 10.51 -17.60 -6.03
CA LYS A 215 11.62 -17.21 -6.89
C LYS A 215 12.93 -17.66 -6.26
#